data_d4914daa04136d81b88bea12351d7c01
#
_entry.id   d4914daa04136d81b88bea12351d7c01
#
_cell.length_a   1.000
_cell.length_b   1.000
_cell.length_c   1.000
_cell.angle_alpha   90.00
_cell.angle_beta   90.00
_cell.angle_gamma   90.00
#
_symmetry.space_group_name_H-M   'P 1'
#
loop_
_entity.id
_entity.type
_entity.pdbx_description
1 polymer ?
#
loop_
_entity_poly.entity_id
_entity_poly.type
_entity_poly.pdbx_seq_one_letter_code
_entity_poly.pdbx_strand_id
1 'polypeptide(L)'
;MKLQSFVKSLDNYRRQKILQLLVDKDMSASEIFKRLGDLSPKYRQSVNKSLDALENVGLVKKYYCSKNKSILYHLLKESYSINLRGLVVE
;
A
#
# COMPACT_ATOMS: atom_id res chain seq x y z
N MET A 1 -3.32 -15.41 -0.54
CA MET A 1 -2.62 -14.72 0.59
C MET A 1 -3.13 -15.27 1.91
N LYS A 2 -2.24 -15.49 2.85
CA LYS A 2 -2.63 -15.96 4.18
C LYS A 2 -3.36 -14.84 4.94
N LEU A 3 -4.42 -15.19 5.65
CA LEU A 3 -5.19 -14.23 6.42
C LEU A 3 -4.33 -13.46 7.42
N GLN A 4 -3.43 -14.13 8.12
CA GLN A 4 -2.56 -13.50 9.10
C GLN A 4 -1.69 -12.41 8.48
N SER A 5 -1.11 -12.67 7.31
CA SER A 5 -0.29 -11.68 6.61
C SER A 5 -1.12 -10.48 6.17
N PHE A 6 -2.34 -10.73 5.71
CA PHE A 6 -3.26 -9.68 5.28
C PHE A 6 -3.63 -8.77 6.45
N VAL A 7 -4.06 -9.38 7.57
CA VAL A 7 -4.45 -8.62 8.77
C VAL A 7 -3.28 -7.80 9.28
N LYS A 8 -2.09 -8.40 9.34
CA LYS A 8 -0.90 -7.71 9.82
C LYS A 8 -0.54 -6.53 8.94
N SER A 9 -0.70 -6.66 7.64
CA SER A 9 -0.39 -5.56 6.71
C SER A 9 -1.33 -4.38 6.87
N LEU A 10 -2.56 -4.61 7.35
CA LEU A 10 -3.56 -3.57 7.58
C LEU A 10 -3.60 -3.08 9.03
N ASP A 11 -2.77 -3.62 9.89
CA ASP A 11 -2.73 -3.29 11.31
C ASP A 11 -1.95 -1.99 11.56
N ASN A 12 -2.26 -0.97 10.75
CA ASN A 12 -1.62 0.34 10.85
C ASN A 12 -2.48 1.34 10.07
N TYR A 13 -2.98 2.35 10.77
CA TYR A 13 -3.87 3.34 10.16
C TYR A 13 -3.22 4.04 8.97
N ARG A 14 -1.92 4.30 9.06
CA ARG A 14 -1.17 4.94 7.98
C ARG A 14 -1.15 4.08 6.72
N ARG A 15 -0.96 2.77 6.86
CA ARG A 15 -0.99 1.84 5.72
C ARG A 15 -2.38 1.79 5.09
N GLN A 16 -3.42 1.81 5.91
CA GLN A 16 -4.78 1.85 5.41
C GLN A 16 -5.01 3.11 4.59
N LYS A 17 -4.52 4.25 5.06
CA LYS A 17 -4.64 5.51 4.34
C LYS A 17 -3.89 5.50 3.02
N ILE A 18 -2.70 4.88 2.99
CA ILE A 18 -1.94 4.73 1.74
C ILE A 18 -2.75 3.96 0.71
N LEU A 19 -3.33 2.82 1.11
CA LEU A 19 -4.15 2.02 0.20
C LEU A 19 -5.34 2.83 -0.31
N GLN A 20 -5.98 3.58 0.57
CA GLN A 20 -7.12 4.41 0.23
C GLN A 20 -6.75 5.48 -0.80
N LEU A 21 -5.58 6.09 -0.65
CA LEU A 21 -5.09 7.08 -1.62
C LEU A 21 -4.86 6.44 -3.00
N LEU A 22 -4.35 5.21 -3.03
CA LEU A 22 -4.04 4.52 -4.28
C LEU A 22 -5.29 4.01 -5.01
N VAL A 23 -6.45 4.01 -4.37
CA VAL A 23 -7.71 3.69 -5.07
C VAL A 23 -7.98 4.69 -6.19
N ASP A 24 -7.69 5.97 -5.96
CA ASP A 24 -7.98 7.02 -6.92
C ASP A 24 -7.03 7.04 -8.11
N LYS A 25 -5.74 6.83 -7.86
CA LYS A 25 -4.73 6.82 -8.92
C LYS A 25 -3.41 6.30 -8.37
N ASP A 26 -2.53 5.91 -9.31
CA ASP A 26 -1.16 5.54 -8.96
C ASP A 26 -0.40 6.77 -8.48
N MET A 27 0.48 6.59 -7.50
CA MET A 27 1.23 7.68 -6.91
C MET A 27 2.65 7.26 -6.62
N SER A 28 3.57 8.24 -6.65
CA SER A 28 4.94 8.04 -6.17
C SER A 28 4.96 8.11 -4.65
N ALA A 29 6.06 7.62 -4.05
CA ALA A 29 6.24 7.71 -2.60
C ALA A 29 6.21 9.16 -2.12
N SER A 30 6.79 10.09 -2.90
CA SER A 30 6.78 11.51 -2.56
C SER A 30 5.37 12.09 -2.53
N GLU A 31 4.54 11.73 -3.49
CA GLU A 31 3.16 12.20 -3.54
C GLU A 31 2.35 11.63 -2.39
N ILE A 32 2.54 10.34 -2.08
CA ILE A 32 1.87 9.71 -0.95
C ILE A 32 2.26 10.40 0.35
N PHE A 33 3.55 10.68 0.53
CA PHE A 33 4.04 11.37 1.72
C PHE A 33 3.34 12.71 1.90
N LYS A 34 3.22 13.50 0.84
CA LYS A 34 2.56 14.79 0.89
C LYS A 34 1.07 14.67 1.22
N ARG A 35 0.42 13.67 0.66
CA ARG A 35 -1.03 13.50 0.83
C ARG A 35 -1.42 12.91 2.17
N LEU A 36 -0.50 12.30 2.90
CA LEU A 36 -0.79 11.80 4.24
C LEU A 36 -1.05 12.93 5.24
N GLY A 37 -0.50 14.12 4.98
CA GLY A 37 -0.74 15.27 5.84
C GLY A 37 -0.32 14.99 7.28
N ASP A 38 -1.27 15.12 8.22
CA ASP A 38 -1.00 14.91 9.64
C ASP A 38 -0.63 13.46 9.97
N LEU A 39 -0.94 12.52 9.07
CA LEU A 39 -0.58 11.12 9.24
C LEU A 39 0.82 10.82 8.71
N SER A 40 1.49 11.81 8.12
CA SER A 40 2.84 11.61 7.60
C SER A 40 3.80 11.29 8.73
N PRO A 41 4.65 10.27 8.54
CA PRO A 41 5.71 10.02 9.49
C PRO A 41 6.72 11.15 9.44
N LYS A 42 7.53 11.27 10.50
CA LYS A 42 8.57 12.29 10.56
C LYS A 42 9.54 12.19 9.39
N TYR A 43 9.80 10.97 8.93
CA TYR A 43 10.75 10.72 7.83
C TYR A 43 10.08 10.02 6.68
N ARG A 44 10.42 10.43 5.46
CA ARG A 44 9.91 9.81 4.24
C ARG A 44 10.25 8.32 4.15
N GLN A 45 11.36 7.91 4.76
CA GLN A 45 11.79 6.52 4.79
C GLN A 45 10.73 5.59 5.39
N SER A 46 9.93 6.10 6.33
CA SER A 46 8.86 5.31 6.93
C SER A 46 7.73 5.02 5.93
N VAL A 47 7.49 5.95 5.01
CA VAL A 47 6.53 5.72 3.92
C VAL A 47 7.06 4.62 3.01
N ASN A 48 8.35 4.67 2.64
CA ASN A 48 8.96 3.65 1.80
C ASN A 48 8.88 2.27 2.45
N LYS A 49 9.12 2.19 3.77
CA LYS A 49 9.00 0.92 4.50
C LYS A 49 7.57 0.38 4.47
N SER A 50 6.59 1.25 4.62
CA SER A 50 5.18 0.86 4.56
C SER A 50 4.82 0.35 3.17
N LEU A 51 5.29 1.04 2.12
CA LEU A 51 5.04 0.62 0.74
C LEU A 51 5.71 -0.72 0.44
N ASP A 52 6.94 -0.92 0.91
CA ASP A 52 7.63 -2.21 0.74
C ASP A 52 6.87 -3.34 1.43
N ALA A 53 6.35 -3.09 2.62
CA ALA A 53 5.56 -4.09 3.35
C ALA A 53 4.29 -4.44 2.59
N LEU A 54 3.61 -3.44 2.02
CA LEU A 54 2.40 -3.67 1.24
C LEU A 54 2.70 -4.41 -0.06
N GLU A 55 3.84 -4.12 -0.69
CA GLU A 55 4.26 -4.83 -1.90
C GLU A 55 4.60 -6.29 -1.59
N ASN A 56 5.29 -6.53 -0.48
CA ASN A 56 5.70 -7.88 -0.11
C ASN A 56 4.51 -8.82 0.11
N VAL A 57 3.38 -8.30 0.60
CA VAL A 57 2.19 -9.12 0.78
C VAL A 57 1.28 -9.13 -0.45
N GLY A 58 1.64 -8.39 -1.49
CA GLY A 58 0.90 -8.44 -2.76
C GLY A 58 -0.31 -7.52 -2.83
N LEU A 59 -0.36 -6.46 -2.01
CA LEU A 59 -1.46 -5.49 -2.06
C LEU A 59 -1.20 -4.38 -3.07
N VAL A 60 0.05 -4.04 -3.29
CA VAL A 60 0.44 -3.02 -4.25
C VAL A 60 1.59 -3.53 -5.13
N LYS A 61 1.76 -2.90 -6.27
CA LYS A 61 2.83 -3.18 -7.22
C LYS A 61 3.51 -1.87 -7.56
N LYS A 62 4.84 -1.88 -7.63
CA LYS A 62 5.59 -0.70 -8.07
C LYS A 62 6.07 -0.86 -9.50
N TYR A 63 6.19 0.23 -10.22
CA TYR A 63 6.70 0.25 -11.58
C TYR A 63 7.33 1.60 -11.89
N TYR A 64 8.26 1.61 -12.84
CA TYR A 64 8.87 2.85 -13.30
C TYR A 64 8.00 3.48 -14.38
N CYS A 65 7.66 4.75 -14.19
CA CYS A 65 6.90 5.52 -15.17
C CYS A 65 7.86 6.45 -15.90
N SER A 66 8.14 6.17 -17.18
CA SER A 66 9.06 6.98 -17.97
C SER A 66 8.53 8.40 -18.22
N LYS A 67 7.22 8.54 -18.30
CA LYS A 67 6.59 9.84 -18.49
C LYS A 67 6.81 10.77 -17.28
N ASN A 68 6.68 10.23 -16.08
CA ASN A 68 6.89 10.98 -14.85
C ASN A 68 8.31 10.88 -14.33
N LYS A 69 9.13 10.04 -14.94
CA LYS A 69 10.51 9.76 -14.52
C LYS A 69 10.62 9.41 -13.05
N SER A 70 9.69 8.59 -12.58
CA SER A 70 9.62 8.19 -11.16
C SER A 70 8.99 6.82 -11.03
N ILE A 71 9.21 6.22 -9.84
CA ILE A 71 8.57 4.96 -9.48
C ILE A 71 7.19 5.28 -8.92
N LEU A 72 6.17 4.63 -9.49
CA LEU A 72 4.78 4.75 -9.03
C LEU A 72 4.34 3.45 -8.37
N TYR A 73 3.37 3.57 -7.48
CA TYR A 73 2.75 2.43 -6.80
C TYR A 73 1.30 2.31 -7.27
N HIS A 74 0.89 1.08 -7.53
CA HIS A 74 -0.42 0.75 -8.06
C HIS A 74 -1.13 -0.22 -7.13
N LEU A 75 -2.40 0.06 -6.81
CA LEU A 75 -3.23 -0.83 -6.00
C LEU A 75 -3.71 -1.98 -6.89
N LEU A 76 -3.47 -3.23 -6.44
CA LEU A 76 -3.80 -4.40 -7.26
C LEU A 76 -5.27 -4.76 -7.21
N LYS A 77 -5.94 -4.55 -6.06
CA LYS A 77 -7.37 -4.81 -5.90
C LYS A 77 -7.97 -3.82 -4.93
N GLU A 78 -9.23 -3.47 -5.14
CA GLU A 78 -9.97 -2.60 -4.23
C GLU A 78 -10.73 -3.38 -3.15
N SER A 79 -10.93 -4.68 -3.36
CA SER A 79 -11.68 -5.49 -2.41
C SER A 79 -11.08 -6.89 -2.31
N TYR A 80 -11.28 -7.50 -1.15
CA TYR A 80 -10.76 -8.83 -0.84
C TYR A 80 -11.83 -9.65 -0.14
N SER A 81 -11.85 -10.95 -0.43
CA SER A 81 -12.74 -11.90 0.24
C SER A 81 -11.92 -12.77 1.19
N ILE A 82 -12.47 -13.02 2.36
CA ILE A 82 -11.81 -13.85 3.37
C ILE A 82 -12.47 -15.22 3.38
N ASN A 83 -11.67 -16.26 3.17
CA ASN A 83 -12.13 -17.64 3.29
C ASN A 83 -11.66 -18.16 4.65
N LEU A 84 -12.61 -18.30 5.59
CA LEU A 84 -12.28 -18.70 6.95
C LEU A 84 -11.90 -20.17 7.06
N ARG A 85 -12.39 -21.01 6.15
CA ARG A 85 -12.06 -22.45 6.20
C ARG A 85 -10.56 -22.66 5.97
N GLY A 86 -10.00 -21.98 4.96
CA GLY A 86 -8.58 -22.11 4.65
C GLY A 86 -7.73 -21.01 5.26
N LEU A 87 -8.35 -20.02 5.92
CA LEU A 87 -7.68 -18.84 6.47
C LEU A 87 -6.85 -18.14 5.42
N VAL A 88 -7.44 -17.94 4.24
CA VAL A 88 -6.80 -17.27 3.12
C VAL A 88 -7.64 -16.08 2.66
N VAL A 89 -6.98 -15.14 1.97
CA VAL A 89 -7.61 -13.94 1.41
C VAL A 89 -7.47 -14.01 -0.10
N GLU A 90 -8.57 -13.74 -0.79
CA GLU A 90 -8.63 -13.79 -2.25
C GLU A 90 -9.05 -12.45 -2.84
#